data_b72d5e20f7456918b069553aaa5ff38f
#
_entry.id   b72d5e20f7456918b069553aaa5ff38f
#
_cell.length_a   1.000
_cell.length_b   1.000
_cell.length_c   1.000
_cell.angle_alpha   90.00
_cell.angle_beta   90.00
_cell.angle_gamma   90.00
#
_symmetry.space_group_name_H-M   'P 1'
#
loop_
_entity.id
_entity.type
_entity.pdbx_description
1 polymer ?
#
loop_
_entity_poly.entity_id
_entity_poly.type
_entity_poly.pdbx_seq_one_letter_code
_entity_poly.pdbx_strand_id
1 'polypeptide(L)'
;VSLHADRGELLAVVGPSGCGKTTLLELICGLQAPEAGSLQCAPAALMPQRDLLLPWLSAVDNAALALRIAHVPRTQARERAAKLFAELGLEGFEQSRPHELSGGMRQRVAFSRTLLSGKDVLCLDEPFGALDAITRAELQTWLLDALSMEPRTVVLVTHDVEEAILLADRVAVLSPRPGRVIASLEIALERPRKRTDPEIIELRERALNVLQMGIQR
;
A
#
# COMPACT_ATOMS: atom_id res chain seq x y z
N VAL A 1 -5.75 -15.41 -11.82
CA VAL A 1 -5.34 -14.02 -12.14
C VAL A 1 -3.97 -14.08 -12.76
N SER A 2 -3.77 -13.42 -13.92
CA SER A 2 -2.45 -13.17 -14.51
C SER A 2 -2.16 -11.68 -14.39
N LEU A 3 -1.08 -11.33 -13.69
CA LEU A 3 -0.70 -9.96 -13.40
C LEU A 3 0.83 -9.89 -13.33
N HIS A 4 1.39 -8.79 -13.76
CA HIS A 4 2.81 -8.48 -13.57
C HIS A 4 2.96 -7.05 -13.05
N ALA A 5 4.06 -6.76 -12.41
CA ALA A 5 4.52 -5.43 -12.07
C ALA A 5 6.00 -5.32 -12.43
N ASP A 6 6.36 -4.24 -13.09
CA ASP A 6 7.75 -3.96 -13.43
C ASP A 6 8.52 -3.46 -12.20
N ARG A 7 9.85 -3.57 -12.26
CA ARG A 7 10.68 -3.09 -11.15
C ARG A 7 10.55 -1.57 -11.01
N GLY A 8 10.21 -1.13 -9.81
CA GLY A 8 9.98 0.29 -9.51
C GLY A 8 8.59 0.80 -9.90
N GLU A 9 7.72 -0.05 -10.46
CA GLU A 9 6.35 0.29 -10.80
C GLU A 9 5.47 0.36 -9.55
N LEU A 10 4.58 1.35 -9.49
CA LEU A 10 3.43 1.36 -8.58
C LEU A 10 2.21 0.85 -9.36
N LEU A 11 1.87 -0.41 -9.12
CA LEU A 11 0.68 -1.06 -9.66
C LEU A 11 -0.47 -0.97 -8.65
N ALA A 12 -1.57 -0.32 -9.01
CA ALA A 12 -2.79 -0.38 -8.22
C ALA A 12 -3.71 -1.51 -8.71
N VAL A 13 -4.35 -2.18 -7.74
CA VAL A 13 -5.35 -3.21 -8.01
C VAL A 13 -6.67 -2.76 -7.39
N VAL A 14 -7.67 -2.52 -8.24
CA VAL A 14 -9.01 -2.13 -7.81
C VAL A 14 -10.02 -3.20 -8.15
N GLY A 15 -11.09 -3.28 -7.39
CA GLY A 15 -12.17 -4.26 -7.62
C GLY A 15 -13.14 -4.34 -6.44
N PRO A 16 -14.29 -4.99 -6.62
CA PRO A 16 -15.30 -5.08 -5.57
C PRO A 16 -14.80 -5.87 -4.35
N SER A 17 -15.47 -5.69 -3.22
CA SER A 17 -15.17 -6.47 -2.02
C SER A 17 -15.31 -7.96 -2.27
N GLY A 18 -14.39 -8.76 -1.71
CA GLY A 18 -14.40 -10.23 -1.83
C GLY A 18 -13.90 -10.78 -3.18
N CYS A 19 -13.41 -9.95 -4.13
CA CYS A 19 -12.87 -10.45 -5.40
C CYS A 19 -11.47 -11.09 -5.29
N GLY A 20 -10.82 -11.05 -4.11
CA GLY A 20 -9.54 -11.70 -3.86
C GLY A 20 -8.31 -10.78 -3.82
N LYS A 21 -8.48 -9.45 -3.67
CA LYS A 21 -7.36 -8.50 -3.62
C LYS A 21 -6.37 -8.77 -2.48
N THR A 22 -6.87 -8.92 -1.26
CA THR A 22 -6.06 -9.29 -0.09
C THR A 22 -5.34 -10.62 -0.29
N THR A 23 -6.06 -11.65 -0.82
CA THR A 23 -5.47 -12.96 -1.14
C THR A 23 -4.33 -12.83 -2.15
N LEU A 24 -4.47 -11.97 -3.16
CA LEU A 24 -3.40 -11.69 -4.11
C LEU A 24 -2.15 -11.15 -3.40
N LEU A 25 -2.28 -10.20 -2.47
CA LEU A 25 -1.15 -9.67 -1.71
C LEU A 25 -0.54 -10.74 -0.80
N GLU A 26 -1.35 -11.58 -0.17
CA GLU A 26 -0.88 -12.69 0.67
C GLU A 26 -0.09 -13.72 -0.13
N LEU A 27 -0.52 -14.03 -1.36
CA LEU A 27 0.22 -14.88 -2.30
C LEU A 27 1.57 -14.25 -2.65
N ILE A 28 1.59 -12.97 -3.02
CA ILE A 28 2.83 -12.23 -3.36
C ILE A 28 3.82 -12.25 -2.20
N CYS A 29 3.33 -12.10 -0.96
CA CYS A 29 4.15 -12.13 0.24
C CYS A 29 4.52 -13.55 0.72
N GLY A 30 4.08 -14.60 0.02
CA GLY A 30 4.37 -16.00 0.38
C GLY A 30 3.66 -16.47 1.66
N LEU A 31 2.60 -15.78 2.08
CA LEU A 31 1.76 -16.18 3.22
C LEU A 31 0.79 -17.30 2.86
N GLN A 32 0.51 -17.45 1.58
CA GLN A 32 -0.27 -18.55 1.00
C GLN A 32 0.44 -19.08 -0.25
N ALA A 33 0.19 -20.33 -0.59
CA ALA A 33 0.64 -20.92 -1.85
C ALA A 33 -0.48 -20.85 -2.90
N PRO A 34 -0.18 -20.60 -4.19
CA PRO A 34 -1.19 -20.65 -5.23
C PRO A 34 -1.67 -22.08 -5.43
N GLU A 35 -3.00 -22.29 -5.56
CA GLU A 35 -3.59 -23.59 -5.88
C GLU A 35 -3.22 -24.06 -7.29
N ALA A 36 -3.01 -23.12 -8.21
CA ALA A 36 -2.62 -23.40 -9.59
C ALA A 36 -1.86 -22.20 -10.19
N GLY A 37 -1.03 -22.47 -11.19
CA GLY A 37 -0.20 -21.46 -11.83
C GLY A 37 1.18 -21.31 -11.17
N SER A 38 1.84 -20.20 -11.44
CA SER A 38 3.16 -19.88 -10.89
C SER A 38 3.23 -18.43 -10.43
N LEU A 39 4.03 -18.18 -9.41
CA LEU A 39 4.33 -16.85 -8.91
C LEU A 39 5.85 -16.67 -8.87
N GLN A 40 6.32 -15.57 -9.41
CA GLN A 40 7.71 -15.12 -9.28
C GLN A 40 7.69 -13.70 -8.72
N CYS A 41 8.33 -13.49 -7.59
CA CYS A 41 8.40 -12.19 -6.94
C CYS A 41 9.70 -12.06 -6.15
N ALA A 42 10.27 -10.86 -6.14
CA ALA A 42 11.30 -10.51 -5.17
C ALA A 42 10.73 -10.52 -3.74
N PRO A 43 11.55 -10.57 -2.69
CA PRO A 43 11.07 -10.53 -1.32
C PRO A 43 10.14 -9.34 -1.07
N ALA A 44 8.93 -9.63 -0.59
CA ALA A 44 7.87 -8.65 -0.40
C ALA A 44 7.55 -8.42 1.08
N ALA A 45 7.04 -7.22 1.41
CA ALA A 45 6.48 -6.89 2.72
C ALA A 45 5.01 -6.54 2.58
N LEU A 46 4.17 -7.07 3.47
CA LEU A 46 2.74 -6.78 3.52
C LEU A 46 2.45 -5.72 4.58
N MET A 47 1.73 -4.67 4.18
CA MET A 47 0.95 -3.83 5.05
C MET A 47 -0.51 -4.27 4.95
N PRO A 48 -1.05 -4.97 5.94
CA PRO A 48 -2.44 -5.42 5.91
C PRO A 48 -3.40 -4.26 6.20
N GLN A 49 -4.66 -4.41 5.81
CA GLN A 49 -5.72 -3.43 6.01
C GLN A 49 -5.88 -3.01 7.49
N ARG A 50 -5.73 -3.95 8.43
CA ARG A 50 -5.65 -3.67 9.87
C ARG A 50 -4.22 -3.39 10.27
N ASP A 51 -4.00 -2.46 11.17
CA ASP A 51 -2.66 -2.06 11.60
C ASP A 51 -1.82 -3.20 12.22
N LEU A 52 -2.47 -4.18 12.84
CA LEU A 52 -1.86 -5.34 13.49
C LEU A 52 -0.62 -4.98 14.32
N LEU A 53 -0.69 -3.88 15.05
CA LEU A 53 0.36 -3.50 15.98
C LEU A 53 0.35 -4.41 17.21
N LEU A 54 1.55 -4.76 17.68
CA LEU A 54 1.71 -5.56 18.88
C LEU A 54 1.39 -4.69 20.11
N PRO A 55 0.35 -5.00 20.88
CA PRO A 55 -0.15 -4.12 21.94
C PRO A 55 0.83 -3.94 23.10
N TRP A 56 1.78 -4.85 23.27
CA TRP A 56 2.82 -4.80 24.30
C TRP A 56 4.09 -4.05 23.86
N LEU A 57 4.18 -3.61 22.62
CA LEU A 57 5.28 -2.80 22.10
C LEU A 57 4.87 -1.33 22.03
N SER A 58 5.84 -0.43 22.18
CA SER A 58 5.66 0.98 21.85
C SER A 58 5.51 1.20 20.35
N ALA A 59 5.08 2.39 19.92
CA ALA A 59 4.95 2.74 18.52
C ALA A 59 6.29 2.57 17.76
N VAL A 60 7.37 3.12 18.33
CA VAL A 60 8.70 3.01 17.71
C VAL A 60 9.21 1.57 17.68
N ASP A 61 8.93 0.76 18.68
CA ASP A 61 9.31 -0.66 18.68
C ASP A 61 8.47 -1.48 17.69
N ASN A 62 7.20 -1.13 17.47
CA ASN A 62 6.36 -1.70 16.41
C ASN A 62 6.91 -1.36 15.02
N ALA A 63 7.24 -0.11 14.77
CA ALA A 63 7.83 0.31 13.48
C ALA A 63 9.20 -0.35 13.24
N ALA A 64 10.04 -0.42 14.27
CA ALA A 64 11.37 -1.02 14.21
C ALA A 64 11.37 -2.55 14.10
N LEU A 65 10.22 -3.22 14.21
CA LEU A 65 10.12 -4.68 14.32
C LEU A 65 10.78 -5.41 13.14
N ALA A 66 10.55 -4.93 11.92
CA ALA A 66 11.14 -5.53 10.71
C ALA A 66 12.67 -5.46 10.72
N LEU A 67 13.24 -4.35 11.15
CA LEU A 67 14.69 -4.18 11.32
C LEU A 67 15.24 -5.11 12.42
N ARG A 68 14.49 -5.31 13.50
CA ARG A 68 14.84 -6.22 14.58
C ARG A 68 14.88 -7.68 14.13
N ILE A 69 13.92 -8.08 13.29
CA ILE A 69 13.89 -9.42 12.66
C ILE A 69 15.08 -9.59 11.71
N ALA A 70 15.51 -8.51 11.05
CA ALA A 70 16.73 -8.49 10.23
C ALA A 70 18.03 -8.34 11.05
N HIS A 71 17.99 -8.58 12.37
CA HIS A 71 19.12 -8.54 13.30
C HIS A 71 19.81 -7.17 13.46
N VAL A 72 19.15 -6.06 13.06
CA VAL A 72 19.67 -4.72 13.33
C VAL A 72 19.62 -4.45 14.84
N PRO A 73 20.69 -3.92 15.46
CA PRO A 73 20.71 -3.58 16.89
C PRO A 73 19.53 -2.67 17.27
N ARG A 74 18.94 -2.89 18.46
CA ARG A 74 17.71 -2.20 18.91
C ARG A 74 17.83 -0.67 18.85
N THR A 75 18.95 -0.14 19.29
CA THR A 75 19.20 1.32 19.26
C THR A 75 19.13 1.87 17.84
N GLN A 76 19.86 1.28 16.91
CA GLN A 76 19.86 1.68 15.51
C GLN A 76 18.48 1.51 14.84
N ALA A 77 17.79 0.40 15.14
CA ALA A 77 16.45 0.16 14.60
C ALA A 77 15.46 1.23 15.08
N ARG A 78 15.52 1.62 16.37
CA ARG A 78 14.69 2.70 16.94
C ARG A 78 15.05 4.06 16.38
N GLU A 79 16.33 4.36 16.18
CA GLU A 79 16.78 5.62 15.56
C GLU A 79 16.24 5.77 14.12
N ARG A 80 16.29 4.70 13.32
CA ARG A 80 15.73 4.71 11.97
C ARG A 80 14.20 4.89 12.00
N ALA A 81 13.51 4.22 12.92
CA ALA A 81 12.08 4.37 13.08
C ALA A 81 11.69 5.78 13.54
N ALA A 82 12.44 6.38 14.47
CA ALA A 82 12.19 7.74 14.96
C ALA A 82 12.39 8.81 13.87
N LYS A 83 13.39 8.65 13.00
CA LYS A 83 13.56 9.53 11.82
C LYS A 83 12.32 9.51 10.94
N LEU A 84 11.82 8.32 10.61
CA LEU A 84 10.63 8.16 9.80
C LEU A 84 9.36 8.71 10.51
N PHE A 85 9.31 8.66 11.83
CA PHE A 85 8.21 9.23 12.62
C PHE A 85 8.13 10.75 12.49
N ALA A 86 9.27 11.44 12.48
CA ALA A 86 9.29 12.89 12.26
C ALA A 86 8.71 13.26 10.89
N GLU A 87 9.04 12.49 9.84
CA GLU A 87 8.52 12.70 8.49
C GLU A 87 7.02 12.39 8.37
N LEU A 88 6.52 11.43 9.16
CA LEU A 88 5.13 10.97 9.15
C LEU A 88 4.25 11.63 10.22
N GLY A 89 4.72 12.69 10.88
CA GLY A 89 3.95 13.41 11.90
C GLY A 89 3.61 12.55 13.13
N LEU A 90 4.53 11.68 13.53
CA LEU A 90 4.45 10.83 14.72
C LEU A 90 5.47 11.24 15.80
N GLU A 91 6.13 12.39 15.63
CA GLU A 91 7.08 12.93 16.62
C GLU A 91 6.39 13.13 17.98
N GLY A 92 7.05 12.70 19.05
CA GLY A 92 6.52 12.73 20.41
C GLY A 92 5.67 11.53 20.81
N PHE A 93 5.32 10.64 19.86
CA PHE A 93 4.52 9.43 20.13
C PHE A 93 5.32 8.13 20.10
N GLU A 94 6.65 8.21 20.08
CA GLU A 94 7.55 7.06 19.95
C GLU A 94 7.33 6.02 21.03
N GLN A 95 7.04 6.45 22.28
CA GLN A 95 6.86 5.57 23.41
C GLN A 95 5.40 5.17 23.66
N SER A 96 4.46 5.78 22.94
CA SER A 96 3.02 5.49 23.08
C SER A 96 2.70 4.05 22.71
N ARG A 97 1.75 3.47 23.43
CA ARG A 97 1.21 2.14 23.12
C ARG A 97 0.10 2.24 22.06
N PRO A 98 -0.19 1.16 21.32
CA PRO A 98 -1.23 1.19 20.27
C PRO A 98 -2.60 1.72 20.74
N HIS A 99 -3.00 1.46 21.98
CA HIS A 99 -4.27 1.95 22.54
C HIS A 99 -4.28 3.45 22.87
N GLU A 100 -3.11 4.09 22.95
CA GLU A 100 -2.95 5.53 23.17
C GLU A 100 -2.93 6.32 21.86
N LEU A 101 -2.87 5.63 20.72
CA LEU A 101 -2.78 6.22 19.38
C LEU A 101 -4.16 6.31 18.71
N SER A 102 -4.39 7.36 17.93
CA SER A 102 -5.55 7.41 17.03
C SER A 102 -5.46 6.32 15.95
N GLY A 103 -6.58 6.01 15.27
CA GLY A 103 -6.59 5.05 14.17
C GLY A 103 -5.61 5.42 13.06
N GLY A 104 -5.57 6.69 12.68
CA GLY A 104 -4.63 7.20 11.68
C GLY A 104 -3.16 7.12 12.12
N MET A 105 -2.88 7.37 13.40
CA MET A 105 -1.52 7.20 13.95
C MET A 105 -1.09 5.74 13.92
N ARG A 106 -1.97 4.81 14.31
CA ARG A 106 -1.67 3.36 14.21
C ARG A 106 -1.38 2.95 12.77
N GLN A 107 -2.15 3.45 11.82
CA GLN A 107 -1.94 3.18 10.40
C GLN A 107 -0.56 3.69 9.92
N ARG A 108 -0.15 4.90 10.32
CA ARG A 108 1.17 5.44 10.00
C ARG A 108 2.32 4.65 10.65
N VAL A 109 2.13 4.12 11.87
CA VAL A 109 3.10 3.22 12.51
C VAL A 109 3.22 1.89 11.73
N ALA A 110 2.09 1.31 11.30
CA ALA A 110 2.09 0.08 10.48
C ALA A 110 2.76 0.32 9.11
N PHE A 111 2.52 1.48 8.51
CA PHE A 111 3.18 1.92 7.29
C PHE A 111 4.70 2.04 7.47
N SER A 112 5.14 2.72 8.54
CA SER A 112 6.56 2.81 8.92
C SER A 112 7.21 1.43 9.05
N ARG A 113 6.53 0.48 9.70
CA ARG A 113 7.00 -0.90 9.85
C ARG A 113 7.23 -1.59 8.50
N THR A 114 6.31 -1.37 7.55
CA THR A 114 6.39 -1.95 6.21
C THR A 114 7.55 -1.35 5.41
N LEU A 115 7.73 -0.05 5.45
CA LEU A 115 8.84 0.65 4.77
C LEU A 115 10.20 0.23 5.32
N LEU A 116 10.32 0.14 6.65
CA LEU A 116 11.54 -0.27 7.33
C LEU A 116 11.90 -1.76 7.14
N SER A 117 11.04 -2.53 6.47
CA SER A 117 11.34 -3.93 6.14
C SER A 117 12.52 -4.08 5.18
N GLY A 118 12.85 -3.04 4.41
CA GLY A 118 13.93 -3.08 3.40
C GLY A 118 13.64 -4.04 2.24
N LYS A 119 12.37 -4.42 2.02
CA LYS A 119 11.99 -5.31 0.93
C LYS A 119 11.83 -4.54 -0.38
N ASP A 120 12.18 -5.20 -1.50
CA ASP A 120 12.08 -4.62 -2.84
C ASP A 120 10.64 -4.42 -3.30
N VAL A 121 9.72 -5.23 -2.78
CA VAL A 121 8.29 -5.18 -3.10
C VAL A 121 7.49 -4.83 -1.86
N LEU A 122 6.62 -3.81 -1.98
CA LEU A 122 5.68 -3.40 -0.94
C LEU A 122 4.26 -3.75 -1.38
N CYS A 123 3.58 -4.57 -0.61
CA CYS A 123 2.17 -4.93 -0.78
C CYS A 123 1.35 -4.12 0.22
N LEU A 124 0.53 -3.20 -0.25
CA LEU A 124 -0.24 -2.28 0.59
C LEU A 124 -1.74 -2.57 0.42
N ASP A 125 -2.38 -3.04 1.48
CA ASP A 125 -3.82 -3.34 1.49
C ASP A 125 -4.61 -2.20 2.14
N GLU A 126 -5.26 -1.37 1.34
CA GLU A 126 -6.03 -0.19 1.75
C GLU A 126 -5.26 0.74 2.74
N PRO A 127 -4.02 1.15 2.42
CA PRO A 127 -3.12 1.80 3.38
C PRO A 127 -3.63 3.14 3.89
N PHE A 128 -4.54 3.79 3.16
CA PHE A 128 -5.06 5.12 3.48
C PHE A 128 -6.53 5.11 3.94
N GLY A 129 -7.16 3.93 4.03
CA GLY A 129 -8.61 3.81 4.29
C GLY A 129 -9.06 4.36 5.65
N ALA A 130 -8.23 4.29 6.68
CA ALA A 130 -8.54 4.76 8.03
C ALA A 130 -8.17 6.23 8.30
N LEU A 131 -7.70 6.98 7.27
CA LEU A 131 -7.23 8.34 7.39
C LEU A 131 -8.31 9.37 6.99
N ASP A 132 -8.32 10.51 7.67
CA ASP A 132 -9.05 11.68 7.19
C ASP A 132 -8.47 12.21 5.86
N ALA A 133 -9.21 13.06 5.16
CA ALA A 133 -8.86 13.49 3.81
C ALA A 133 -7.52 14.26 3.72
N ILE A 134 -7.20 15.07 4.74
CA ILE A 134 -5.97 15.87 4.77
C ILE A 134 -4.77 14.96 5.01
N THR A 135 -4.81 14.19 6.08
CA THR A 135 -3.74 13.23 6.43
C THR A 135 -3.51 12.19 5.31
N ARG A 136 -4.60 11.76 4.64
CA ARG A 136 -4.50 10.86 3.48
C ARG A 136 -3.70 11.50 2.34
N ALA A 137 -4.02 12.75 1.97
CA ALA A 137 -3.33 13.44 0.89
C ALA A 137 -1.83 13.68 1.22
N GLU A 138 -1.53 14.04 2.46
CA GLU A 138 -0.15 14.21 2.94
C GLU A 138 0.64 12.90 2.85
N LEU A 139 0.07 11.79 3.33
CA LEU A 139 0.74 10.49 3.30
C LEU A 139 0.89 9.93 1.88
N GLN A 140 -0.08 10.18 1.00
CA GLN A 140 0.03 9.84 -0.42
C GLN A 140 1.19 10.59 -1.11
N THR A 141 1.29 11.88 -0.88
CA THR A 141 2.39 12.71 -1.40
C THR A 141 3.72 12.21 -0.85
N TRP A 142 3.80 12.01 0.46
CA TRP A 142 5.00 11.50 1.11
C TRP A 142 5.44 10.14 0.55
N LEU A 143 4.49 9.21 0.28
CA LEU A 143 4.81 7.91 -0.33
C LEU A 143 5.45 8.08 -1.71
N LEU A 144 4.90 8.96 -2.55
CA LEU A 144 5.44 9.22 -3.89
C LEU A 144 6.84 9.82 -3.82
N ASP A 145 7.08 10.75 -2.91
CA ASP A 145 8.39 11.36 -2.68
C ASP A 145 9.41 10.31 -2.19
N ALA A 146 9.03 9.47 -1.24
CA ALA A 146 9.87 8.38 -0.75
C ALA A 146 10.24 7.39 -1.87
N LEU A 147 9.27 7.02 -2.73
CA LEU A 147 9.52 6.12 -3.87
C LEU A 147 10.37 6.79 -4.97
N SER A 148 10.32 8.10 -5.11
CA SER A 148 11.20 8.82 -6.05
C SER A 148 12.67 8.80 -5.61
N MET A 149 12.91 8.85 -4.30
CA MET A 149 14.26 8.80 -3.71
C MET A 149 14.81 7.38 -3.62
N GLU A 150 13.98 6.42 -3.24
CA GLU A 150 14.32 4.99 -3.13
C GLU A 150 13.28 4.15 -3.89
N PRO A 151 13.48 3.92 -5.20
CA PRO A 151 12.51 3.20 -6.03
C PRO A 151 12.28 1.78 -5.53
N ARG A 152 11.01 1.44 -5.29
CA ARG A 152 10.54 0.09 -4.93
C ARG A 152 9.32 -0.24 -5.77
N THR A 153 9.13 -1.51 -6.04
CA THR A 153 7.89 -1.99 -6.66
C THR A 153 6.78 -1.98 -5.61
N VAL A 154 5.64 -1.39 -5.95
CA VAL A 154 4.49 -1.31 -5.04
C VAL A 154 3.28 -1.98 -5.67
N VAL A 155 2.63 -2.87 -4.94
CA VAL A 155 1.30 -3.38 -5.29
C VAL A 155 0.32 -2.81 -4.28
N LEU A 156 -0.44 -1.81 -4.73
CA LEU A 156 -1.43 -1.09 -3.93
C LEU A 156 -2.82 -1.68 -4.18
N VAL A 157 -3.45 -2.20 -3.16
CA VAL A 157 -4.86 -2.59 -3.20
C VAL A 157 -5.70 -1.48 -2.59
N THR A 158 -6.69 -1.02 -3.33
CA THR A 158 -7.65 -0.02 -2.83
C THR A 158 -9.02 -0.23 -3.48
N HIS A 159 -10.08 0.23 -2.81
CA HIS A 159 -11.42 0.34 -3.39
C HIS A 159 -11.68 1.72 -3.99
N ASP A 160 -10.78 2.67 -3.75
CA ASP A 160 -10.86 4.04 -4.26
C ASP A 160 -10.14 4.14 -5.62
N VAL A 161 -10.95 4.22 -6.69
CA VAL A 161 -10.45 4.33 -8.07
C VAL A 161 -9.67 5.62 -8.29
N GLU A 162 -10.08 6.70 -7.65
CA GLU A 162 -9.39 7.99 -7.77
C GLU A 162 -8.00 7.92 -7.13
N GLU A 163 -7.90 7.32 -5.94
CA GLU A 163 -6.62 7.05 -5.28
C GLU A 163 -5.69 6.24 -6.18
N ALA A 164 -6.20 5.16 -6.77
CA ALA A 164 -5.43 4.31 -7.66
C ALA A 164 -4.87 5.10 -8.86
N ILE A 165 -5.68 5.95 -9.50
CA ILE A 165 -5.26 6.73 -10.66
C ILE A 165 -4.28 7.84 -10.29
N LEU A 166 -4.45 8.46 -9.13
CA LEU A 166 -3.53 9.52 -8.67
C LEU A 166 -2.13 8.98 -8.36
N LEU A 167 -2.04 7.76 -7.84
CA LEU A 167 -0.79 7.21 -7.32
C LEU A 167 -0.09 6.26 -8.30
N ALA A 168 -0.83 5.43 -9.04
CA ALA A 168 -0.25 4.31 -9.76
C ALA A 168 0.31 4.68 -11.15
N ASP A 169 1.28 3.91 -11.62
CA ASP A 169 1.71 3.92 -13.02
C ASP A 169 0.73 3.12 -13.88
N ARG A 170 0.10 2.12 -13.26
CA ARG A 170 -0.90 1.26 -13.91
C ARG A 170 -1.96 0.81 -12.91
N VAL A 171 -3.21 0.74 -13.38
CA VAL A 171 -4.35 0.28 -12.59
C VAL A 171 -4.92 -1.00 -13.21
N ALA A 172 -4.86 -2.10 -12.47
CA ALA A 172 -5.51 -3.35 -12.82
C ALA A 172 -6.91 -3.41 -12.18
N VAL A 173 -7.92 -3.62 -13.00
CA VAL A 173 -9.31 -3.73 -12.56
C VAL A 173 -9.70 -5.21 -12.47
N LEU A 174 -10.16 -5.65 -11.29
CA LEU A 174 -10.62 -7.02 -11.07
C LEU A 174 -12.15 -7.11 -11.16
N SER A 175 -12.62 -8.21 -11.76
CA SER A 175 -14.03 -8.59 -11.74
C SER A 175 -14.48 -9.02 -10.33
N PRO A 176 -15.80 -9.12 -10.08
CA PRO A 176 -16.32 -9.90 -8.94
C PRO A 176 -15.80 -11.34 -8.94
N ARG A 177 -16.07 -12.06 -7.87
CA ARG A 177 -15.61 -13.45 -7.68
C ARG A 177 -16.19 -14.40 -8.77
N PRO A 178 -15.35 -15.24 -9.40
CA PRO A 178 -13.91 -15.37 -9.26
C PRO A 178 -13.16 -14.17 -9.87
N GLY A 179 -12.27 -13.54 -9.08
CA GLY A 179 -11.53 -12.35 -9.52
C GLY A 179 -10.67 -12.62 -10.75
N ARG A 180 -10.88 -11.84 -11.80
CA ARG A 180 -10.09 -11.85 -13.04
C ARG A 180 -9.71 -10.43 -13.39
N VAL A 181 -8.55 -10.20 -13.98
CA VAL A 181 -8.21 -8.91 -14.55
C VAL A 181 -9.10 -8.68 -15.77
N ILE A 182 -9.97 -7.67 -15.69
CA ILE A 182 -10.92 -7.30 -16.76
C ILE A 182 -10.48 -6.07 -17.52
N ALA A 183 -9.59 -5.27 -16.96
CA ALA A 183 -8.92 -4.18 -17.63
C ALA A 183 -7.57 -3.87 -16.96
N SER A 184 -6.66 -3.30 -17.74
CA SER A 184 -5.41 -2.70 -17.28
C SER A 184 -5.31 -1.31 -17.91
N LEU A 185 -5.18 -0.28 -17.09
CA LEU A 185 -5.11 1.12 -17.50
C LEU A 185 -3.72 1.64 -17.19
N GLU A 186 -2.95 1.99 -18.21
CA GLU A 186 -1.68 2.70 -18.06
C GLU A 186 -1.95 4.18 -17.81
N ILE A 187 -1.24 4.77 -16.87
CA ILE A 187 -1.37 6.17 -16.48
C ILE A 187 -0.07 6.88 -16.87
N ALA A 188 0.00 7.34 -18.12
CA ALA A 188 1.18 8.01 -18.68
C ALA A 188 1.39 9.45 -18.19
N LEU A 189 0.57 9.93 -17.24
CA LEU A 189 0.65 11.27 -16.69
C LEU A 189 1.75 11.38 -15.63
N GLU A 190 2.53 12.45 -15.71
CA GLU A 190 3.54 12.74 -14.69
C GLU A 190 2.90 13.06 -13.32
N ARG A 191 3.65 12.82 -12.25
CA ARG A 191 3.28 13.17 -10.87
C ARG A 191 3.93 14.51 -10.46
N PRO A 192 3.30 15.34 -9.62
CA PRO A 192 2.03 15.11 -8.92
C PRO A 192 0.81 15.36 -9.83
N ARG A 193 -0.17 14.45 -9.78
CA ARG A 193 -1.44 14.53 -10.52
C ARG A 193 -2.50 15.25 -9.69
N LYS A 194 -3.33 16.06 -10.36
CA LYS A 194 -4.43 16.77 -9.68
C LYS A 194 -5.77 16.13 -10.02
N ARG A 195 -6.63 15.99 -9.02
CA ARG A 195 -8.00 15.44 -9.17
C ARG A 195 -8.84 16.18 -10.20
N THR A 196 -8.50 17.45 -10.46
CA THR A 196 -9.23 18.34 -11.39
C THR A 196 -8.72 18.25 -12.82
N ASP A 197 -7.65 17.51 -13.08
CA ASP A 197 -7.09 17.38 -14.43
C ASP A 197 -8.07 16.58 -15.32
N PRO A 198 -8.42 17.07 -16.51
CA PRO A 198 -9.40 16.43 -17.39
C PRO A 198 -9.05 14.96 -17.70
N GLU A 199 -7.77 14.65 -17.90
CA GLU A 199 -7.31 13.30 -18.19
C GLU A 199 -7.48 12.36 -16.99
N ILE A 200 -7.32 12.86 -15.76
CA ILE A 200 -7.58 12.09 -14.52
C ILE A 200 -9.08 11.79 -14.39
N ILE A 201 -9.93 12.76 -14.71
CA ILE A 201 -11.38 12.60 -14.70
C ILE A 201 -11.80 11.53 -15.72
N GLU A 202 -11.27 11.59 -16.93
CA GLU A 202 -11.56 10.62 -18.00
C GLU A 202 -11.12 9.19 -17.61
N LEU A 203 -9.90 9.04 -17.09
CA LEU A 203 -9.38 7.76 -16.60
C LEU A 203 -10.22 7.18 -15.48
N ARG A 204 -10.68 8.04 -14.54
CA ARG A 204 -11.57 7.64 -13.45
C ARG A 204 -12.91 7.12 -13.97
N GLU A 205 -13.54 7.85 -14.88
CA GLU A 205 -14.81 7.44 -15.47
C GLU A 205 -14.65 6.13 -16.24
N ARG A 206 -13.56 5.97 -17.01
CA ARG A 206 -13.25 4.74 -17.73
C ARG A 206 -13.09 3.55 -16.77
N ALA A 207 -12.35 3.71 -15.67
CA ALA A 207 -12.18 2.66 -14.68
C ALA A 207 -13.49 2.29 -13.97
N LEU A 208 -14.31 3.29 -13.61
CA LEU A 208 -15.62 3.09 -12.99
C LEU A 208 -16.58 2.35 -13.93
N ASN A 209 -16.62 2.72 -15.22
CA ASN A 209 -17.45 2.05 -16.24
C ASN A 209 -17.05 0.58 -16.39
N VAL A 210 -15.75 0.26 -16.41
CA VAL A 210 -15.27 -1.13 -16.46
C VAL A 210 -15.71 -1.92 -15.23
N LEU A 211 -15.59 -1.33 -14.02
CA LEU A 211 -16.05 -1.96 -12.78
C LEU A 211 -17.55 -2.25 -12.80
N GLN A 212 -18.36 -1.29 -13.24
CA GLN A 212 -19.82 -1.46 -13.34
C GLN A 212 -20.21 -2.57 -14.33
N MET A 213 -19.59 -2.59 -15.51
CA MET A 213 -19.82 -3.65 -16.51
C MET A 213 -19.36 -5.03 -16.00
N GLY A 214 -18.31 -5.08 -15.18
CA GLY A 214 -17.82 -6.31 -14.57
C GLY A 214 -18.75 -6.87 -13.47
N ILE A 215 -19.54 -6.02 -12.82
CA ILE A 215 -20.52 -6.40 -11.79
C ILE A 215 -21.81 -6.97 -12.40
N GLN A 216 -22.14 -6.55 -13.63
CA GLN A 216 -23.40 -6.96 -14.30
C GLN A 216 -23.29 -8.31 -15.06
N ARG A 217 -22.11 -8.88 -15.13
CA ARG A 217 -21.84 -10.21 -15.74
C ARG A 217 -21.65 -11.29 -14.68
#